data_1735e9a9c5eb6b271af00a0b280a970b
#
_entry.id   1735e9a9c5eb6b271af00a0b280a970b
#
_cell.length_a   1.000
_cell.length_b   1.000
_cell.length_c   1.000
_cell.angle_alpha   90.00
_cell.angle_beta   90.00
_cell.angle_gamma   90.00
#
_symmetry.space_group_name_H-M   'P 1'
#
loop_
_entity.id
_entity.type
_entity.pdbx_description
1 polymer ?
#
loop_
_entity_poly.entity_id
_entity_poly.type
_entity_poly.pdbx_seq_one_letter_code
_entity_poly.pdbx_strand_id
1 'polypeptide(L)'
;MPRQDGSDRTNPGGKVPLVSTARAGELATLHRNIPVERYRSLVGHWITRWFRAPRPAQHEPAPKVEAGQVTVTFGGHATVLANYNKLSVAFDPMLGRWIGGVRRAVEPGLAPVDFDGVGLILISHRHADHLHLPTLKKLPRACTIVVPAGAAATVSSLGFARVVELQPGADLELRGVQVVACATSHGDGELARGLSYVVRGDGPTLYLCGDSGYFSGFADVGRRHAPDIAMLPIGGFLPGSFRSRHMSPLDALYAFEDLRARLLVPIHHGAFPLSYERLDEPVRWLTELASQRGVRDHVAVLAAGQTQRFT
;
A
#
# COMPACT_ATOMS: atom_id res chain seq x y z
N MET A 1 26.91 29.42 35.85
CA MET A 1 25.45 29.49 35.54
C MET A 1 25.25 29.21 34.06
N PRO A 2 24.80 28.06 33.63
CA PRO A 2 24.37 27.81 32.25
C PRO A 2 22.87 27.98 32.16
N ARG A 3 22.42 28.68 31.13
CA ARG A 3 21.01 28.90 30.80
C ARG A 3 20.46 27.62 30.15
N GLN A 4 19.43 27.06 30.76
CA GLN A 4 18.51 26.11 30.14
C GLN A 4 17.66 26.88 29.13
N ASP A 5 17.62 26.39 27.87
CA ASP A 5 16.59 26.78 26.93
C ASP A 5 15.94 25.49 26.44
N GLY A 6 14.85 25.14 27.08
CA GLY A 6 13.98 24.03 26.75
C GLY A 6 12.85 24.52 25.88
N SER A 7 12.91 24.33 24.58
CA SER A 7 11.75 24.43 23.72
C SER A 7 11.13 23.04 23.52
N ASP A 8 10.28 22.68 24.48
CA ASP A 8 9.34 21.56 24.36
C ASP A 8 8.31 21.91 23.28
N ARG A 9 8.50 21.39 22.09
CA ARG A 9 7.47 21.42 21.04
C ARG A 9 6.47 20.30 21.34
N THR A 10 5.48 20.62 22.15
CA THR A 10 4.31 19.77 22.37
C THR A 10 3.56 19.58 21.07
N ASN A 11 3.60 18.34 20.57
CA ASN A 11 2.82 17.87 19.45
C ASN A 11 1.35 17.70 19.88
N PRO A 12 0.35 18.40 19.29
CA PRO A 12 -1.05 18.32 19.66
C PRO A 12 -1.79 17.14 19.02
N GLY A 13 -1.09 16.06 18.68
CA GLY A 13 -1.68 14.81 18.21
C GLY A 13 -1.38 13.72 19.24
N GLY A 14 -2.41 13.15 19.87
CA GLY A 14 -2.29 12.12 20.89
C GLY A 14 -1.33 11.00 20.47
N LYS A 15 -0.38 10.67 21.35
CA LYS A 15 0.57 9.58 21.17
C LYS A 15 -0.23 8.27 20.99
N VAL A 16 -0.03 7.59 19.85
CA VAL A 16 -0.46 6.20 19.71
C VAL A 16 0.22 5.39 20.83
N PRO A 17 -0.52 4.64 21.65
CA PRO A 17 0.07 3.92 22.77
C PRO A 17 1.16 2.96 22.29
N LEU A 18 2.37 3.06 22.84
CA LEU A 18 3.45 2.11 22.58
C LEU A 18 3.00 0.71 23.05
N VAL A 19 2.88 -0.23 22.12
CA VAL A 19 2.55 -1.62 22.43
C VAL A 19 3.72 -2.28 23.12
N SER A 20 3.46 -2.77 24.33
CA SER A 20 4.43 -3.45 25.18
C SER A 20 4.81 -4.85 24.65
N THR A 21 5.82 -5.44 25.24
CA THR A 21 6.49 -6.73 25.08
C THR A 21 5.66 -8.00 24.80
N ALA A 22 4.33 -7.91 24.65
CA ALA A 22 3.44 -9.00 24.23
C ALA A 22 3.57 -9.40 22.74
N ARG A 23 4.34 -8.64 21.93
CA ARG A 23 4.46 -8.81 20.47
C ARG A 23 4.81 -10.24 20.02
N ALA A 24 5.77 -10.89 20.64
CA ALA A 24 6.25 -12.21 20.19
C ALA A 24 5.23 -13.34 20.46
N GLY A 25 4.49 -13.29 21.57
CA GLY A 25 3.47 -14.28 21.92
C GLY A 25 2.19 -14.17 21.09
N GLU A 26 1.72 -12.96 20.84
CA GLU A 26 0.55 -12.66 20.00
C GLU A 26 0.76 -13.07 18.53
N LEU A 27 1.96 -12.82 18.01
CA LEU A 27 2.32 -13.19 16.64
C LEU A 27 2.41 -14.72 16.45
N ALA A 28 2.80 -15.47 17.49
CA ALA A 28 2.98 -16.93 17.40
C ALA A 28 1.67 -17.73 17.45
N THR A 29 0.62 -17.18 18.06
CA THR A 29 -0.63 -17.94 18.31
C THR A 29 -1.62 -17.92 17.16
N LEU A 30 -1.48 -17.03 16.21
CA LEU A 30 -2.54 -16.71 15.25
C LEU A 30 -2.77 -17.69 14.11
N HIS A 31 -1.92 -18.66 13.78
CA HIS A 31 -2.18 -19.53 12.60
C HIS A 31 -1.36 -20.83 12.59
N ARG A 32 -1.73 -21.80 13.42
CA ARG A 32 -1.06 -23.12 13.32
C ARG A 32 -1.61 -24.04 12.23
N ASN A 33 -2.89 -23.95 11.86
CA ASN A 33 -3.47 -24.78 10.80
C ASN A 33 -4.59 -24.06 10.06
N ILE A 34 -4.62 -24.17 8.74
CA ILE A 34 -5.77 -23.76 7.95
C ILE A 34 -6.80 -24.88 7.97
N PRO A 35 -8.03 -24.67 8.48
CA PRO A 35 -9.10 -25.64 8.41
C PRO A 35 -9.36 -26.08 6.97
N VAL A 36 -9.62 -27.38 6.75
CA VAL A 36 -9.92 -27.96 5.42
C VAL A 36 -11.05 -27.21 4.72
N GLU A 37 -12.01 -26.69 5.49
CA GLU A 37 -13.12 -25.86 4.99
C GLU A 37 -12.64 -24.58 4.30
N ARG A 38 -11.52 -23.96 4.72
CA ARG A 38 -10.94 -22.80 4.04
C ARG A 38 -10.34 -23.14 2.69
N TYR A 39 -9.74 -24.33 2.53
CA TYR A 39 -9.30 -24.83 1.21
C TYR A 39 -10.49 -25.02 0.27
N ARG A 40 -11.54 -25.69 0.74
CA ARG A 40 -12.77 -25.88 -0.03
C ARG A 40 -13.43 -24.56 -0.39
N SER A 41 -13.44 -23.61 0.56
CA SER A 41 -13.96 -22.27 0.35
C SER A 41 -13.17 -21.51 -0.73
N LEU A 42 -11.83 -21.57 -0.72
CA LEU A 42 -11.01 -20.88 -1.72
C LEU A 42 -11.23 -21.45 -3.13
N VAL A 43 -11.17 -22.78 -3.27
CA VAL A 43 -11.42 -23.45 -4.57
C VAL A 43 -12.85 -23.16 -5.05
N GLY A 44 -13.84 -23.25 -4.16
CA GLY A 44 -15.23 -22.89 -4.48
C GLY A 44 -15.38 -21.42 -4.87
N HIS A 45 -14.66 -20.49 -4.23
CA HIS A 45 -14.62 -19.09 -4.59
C HIS A 45 -13.98 -18.86 -5.97
N TRP A 46 -12.90 -19.53 -6.30
CA TRP A 46 -12.27 -19.42 -7.61
C TRP A 46 -13.22 -19.89 -8.72
N ILE A 47 -13.80 -21.10 -8.59
CA ILE A 47 -14.71 -21.65 -9.57
C ILE A 47 -15.94 -20.76 -9.75
N THR A 48 -16.59 -20.37 -8.65
CA THR A 48 -17.80 -19.53 -8.72
C THR A 48 -17.53 -18.14 -9.28
N ARG A 49 -16.33 -17.56 -9.04
CA ARG A 49 -15.96 -16.23 -9.56
C ARG A 49 -15.66 -16.24 -11.05
N TRP A 50 -15.23 -17.33 -11.62
CA TRP A 50 -15.07 -17.39 -13.08
C TRP A 50 -16.38 -17.03 -13.81
N PHE A 51 -17.52 -17.32 -13.20
CA PHE A 51 -18.87 -17.10 -13.79
C PHE A 51 -19.58 -15.87 -13.23
N ARG A 52 -19.12 -15.26 -12.16
CA ARG A 52 -19.74 -14.07 -11.56
C ARG A 52 -19.03 -12.80 -11.99
N ALA A 53 -19.82 -11.80 -12.43
CA ALA A 53 -19.29 -10.46 -12.65
C ALA A 53 -18.67 -9.88 -11.36
N PRO A 54 -17.56 -9.10 -11.44
CA PRO A 54 -17.09 -8.34 -10.32
C PRO A 54 -18.17 -7.39 -9.81
N ARG A 55 -18.14 -7.10 -8.50
CA ARG A 55 -19.00 -6.06 -7.94
C ARG A 55 -18.54 -4.70 -8.45
N PRO A 56 -19.44 -3.74 -8.71
CA PRO A 56 -19.06 -2.40 -9.10
C PRO A 56 -18.20 -1.75 -8.00
N ALA A 57 -17.22 -0.95 -8.40
CA ALA A 57 -16.49 -0.04 -7.53
C ALA A 57 -17.24 1.30 -7.44
N GLN A 58 -16.86 2.11 -6.45
CA GLN A 58 -17.18 3.54 -6.45
C GLN A 58 -16.37 4.23 -7.55
N HIS A 59 -16.80 5.41 -7.97
CA HIS A 59 -16.03 6.22 -8.91
C HIS A 59 -16.23 7.69 -8.55
N GLU A 60 -15.36 8.16 -7.66
CA GLU A 60 -15.40 9.53 -7.19
C GLU A 60 -14.33 10.35 -7.91
N PRO A 61 -14.70 11.45 -8.59
CA PRO A 61 -13.71 12.31 -9.20
C PRO A 61 -12.78 12.88 -8.11
N ALA A 62 -11.49 12.87 -8.37
CA ALA A 62 -10.53 13.45 -7.44
C ALA A 62 -10.76 14.98 -7.35
N PRO A 63 -10.98 15.55 -6.15
CA PRO A 63 -11.13 16.97 -6.00
C PRO A 63 -9.81 17.69 -6.31
N LYS A 64 -9.90 18.96 -6.72
CA LYS A 64 -8.69 19.79 -6.87
C LYS A 64 -7.93 19.86 -5.56
N VAL A 65 -6.61 19.80 -5.66
CA VAL A 65 -5.68 19.82 -4.53
C VAL A 65 -5.03 21.20 -4.44
N GLU A 66 -5.02 21.77 -3.26
CA GLU A 66 -4.32 23.01 -2.94
C GLU A 66 -2.99 22.71 -2.25
N ALA A 67 -2.12 23.70 -2.14
CA ALA A 67 -0.88 23.56 -1.36
C ALA A 67 -1.19 23.18 0.10
N GLY A 68 -0.40 22.28 0.67
CA GLY A 68 -0.64 21.76 2.02
C GLY A 68 -1.60 20.56 2.05
N GLN A 69 -2.10 20.10 0.90
CA GLN A 69 -3.06 19.02 0.81
C GLN A 69 -2.52 17.87 -0.05
N VAL A 70 -3.06 16.69 0.17
CA VAL A 70 -2.96 15.55 -0.75
C VAL A 70 -4.32 14.87 -0.85
N THR A 71 -4.74 14.47 -2.05
CA THR A 71 -5.86 13.56 -2.21
C THR A 71 -5.34 12.17 -2.52
N VAL A 72 -6.02 11.17 -1.96
CA VAL A 72 -5.70 9.76 -2.17
C VAL A 72 -6.95 9.06 -2.64
N THR A 73 -6.86 8.43 -3.81
CA THR A 73 -7.89 7.53 -4.34
C THR A 73 -7.41 6.10 -4.25
N PHE A 74 -8.16 5.24 -3.60
CA PHE A 74 -7.88 3.81 -3.55
C PHE A 74 -8.46 3.12 -4.78
N GLY A 75 -7.61 2.68 -5.70
CA GLY A 75 -8.02 2.00 -6.94
C GLY A 75 -8.43 0.53 -6.76
N GLY A 76 -8.31 0.01 -5.53
CA GLY A 76 -8.47 -1.42 -5.22
C GLY A 76 -7.17 -2.21 -5.37
N HIS A 77 -7.03 -3.31 -4.63
CA HIS A 77 -5.80 -4.07 -4.47
C HIS A 77 -4.70 -3.21 -3.86
N ALA A 78 -3.55 -3.07 -4.52
CA ALA A 78 -2.46 -2.19 -4.10
C ALA A 78 -2.47 -0.83 -4.82
N THR A 79 -3.43 -0.61 -5.75
CA THR A 79 -3.44 0.59 -6.59
C THR A 79 -3.86 1.82 -5.78
N VAL A 80 -3.02 2.84 -5.82
CA VAL A 80 -3.26 4.15 -5.22
C VAL A 80 -2.95 5.24 -6.23
N LEU A 81 -3.83 6.25 -6.31
CA LEU A 81 -3.57 7.51 -7.00
C LEU A 81 -3.52 8.63 -5.96
N ALA A 82 -2.34 9.22 -5.79
CA ALA A 82 -2.13 10.35 -4.88
C ALA A 82 -1.88 11.63 -5.70
N ASN A 83 -2.66 12.68 -5.42
CA ASN A 83 -2.48 13.96 -6.09
C ASN A 83 -1.99 14.99 -5.08
N TYR A 84 -0.78 15.50 -5.29
CA TYR A 84 -0.26 16.74 -4.73
C TYR A 84 -0.54 17.89 -5.68
N ASN A 85 -0.47 19.12 -5.20
CA ASN A 85 -0.72 20.30 -6.03
C ASN A 85 0.07 20.34 -7.36
N LYS A 86 1.33 19.86 -7.36
CA LYS A 86 2.22 19.94 -8.53
C LYS A 86 2.42 18.61 -9.26
N LEU A 87 2.08 17.49 -8.64
CA LEU A 87 2.39 16.17 -9.18
C LEU A 87 1.36 15.13 -8.75
N SER A 88 0.82 14.40 -9.71
CA SER A 88 0.05 13.19 -9.46
C SER A 88 0.97 11.96 -9.52
N VAL A 89 0.86 11.11 -8.51
CA VAL A 89 1.66 9.90 -8.31
C VAL A 89 0.75 8.68 -8.32
N ALA A 90 0.99 7.75 -9.23
CA ALA A 90 0.32 6.46 -9.25
C ALA A 90 1.22 5.39 -8.62
N PHE A 91 0.67 4.57 -7.74
CA PHE A 91 1.36 3.45 -7.11
C PHE A 91 0.71 2.13 -7.53
N ASP A 92 1.52 1.20 -8.01
CA ASP A 92 1.14 -0.15 -8.44
C ASP A 92 -0.18 -0.21 -9.23
N PRO A 93 -0.29 0.50 -10.37
CA PRO A 93 -1.54 0.58 -11.11
C PRO A 93 -1.93 -0.78 -11.71
N MET A 94 -2.99 -1.37 -11.15
CA MET A 94 -3.55 -2.66 -11.53
C MET A 94 -5.04 -2.54 -11.86
N LEU A 95 -5.37 -2.32 -13.16
CA LEU A 95 -6.73 -2.19 -13.66
C LEU A 95 -7.25 -3.47 -14.32
N GLY A 96 -6.47 -4.53 -14.29
CA GLY A 96 -6.83 -5.81 -14.89
C GLY A 96 -7.92 -6.54 -14.12
N ARG A 97 -8.71 -7.31 -14.86
CA ARG A 97 -9.73 -8.21 -14.28
C ARG A 97 -9.17 -9.57 -13.88
N TRP A 98 -7.94 -9.87 -14.28
CA TRP A 98 -7.30 -11.16 -14.06
C TRP A 98 -5.86 -11.00 -13.63
N ILE A 99 -5.44 -11.84 -12.70
CA ILE A 99 -4.05 -12.10 -12.35
C ILE A 99 -3.84 -13.60 -12.56
N GLY A 100 -3.13 -14.00 -13.63
CA GLY A 100 -3.09 -15.40 -14.00
C GLY A 100 -4.51 -15.97 -14.16
N GLY A 101 -4.83 -17.05 -13.44
CA GLY A 101 -6.17 -17.65 -13.41
C GLY A 101 -7.15 -17.05 -12.40
N VAL A 102 -6.74 -16.05 -11.61
CA VAL A 102 -7.56 -15.48 -10.54
C VAL A 102 -8.34 -14.28 -11.03
N ARG A 103 -9.67 -14.34 -10.93
CA ARG A 103 -10.55 -13.25 -11.35
C ARG A 103 -10.79 -12.25 -10.23
N ARG A 104 -10.77 -10.96 -10.59
CA ARG A 104 -11.08 -9.84 -9.71
C ARG A 104 -12.52 -9.93 -9.17
N ALA A 105 -12.68 -9.58 -7.91
CA ALA A 105 -13.94 -9.64 -7.20
C ALA A 105 -14.71 -8.33 -7.16
N VAL A 106 -14.00 -7.22 -7.25
CA VAL A 106 -14.52 -5.85 -7.28
C VAL A 106 -13.85 -5.15 -8.46
N GLU A 107 -14.62 -4.47 -9.32
CA GLU A 107 -14.06 -3.70 -10.46
C GLU A 107 -12.99 -2.72 -9.96
N PRO A 108 -12.00 -2.35 -10.80
CA PRO A 108 -11.08 -1.27 -10.46
C PRO A 108 -11.85 0.01 -10.15
N GLY A 109 -11.48 0.70 -9.08
CA GLY A 109 -12.06 1.99 -8.73
C GLY A 109 -11.50 3.16 -9.55
N LEU A 110 -10.57 2.87 -10.46
CA LEU A 110 -9.95 3.82 -11.37
C LEU A 110 -10.01 3.26 -12.80
N ALA A 111 -10.16 4.14 -13.77
CA ALA A 111 -10.08 3.87 -15.21
C ALA A 111 -8.81 4.50 -15.80
N PRO A 112 -8.37 4.11 -17.00
CA PRO A 112 -7.18 4.72 -17.62
C PRO A 112 -7.22 6.25 -17.70
N VAL A 113 -8.39 6.85 -17.88
CA VAL A 113 -8.58 8.30 -17.93
C VAL A 113 -8.24 9.01 -16.62
N ASP A 114 -8.38 8.35 -15.48
CA ASP A 114 -8.03 8.93 -14.16
C ASP A 114 -6.52 9.13 -13.99
N PHE A 115 -5.72 8.50 -14.85
CA PHE A 115 -4.27 8.66 -14.89
C PHE A 115 -3.81 9.74 -15.87
N ASP A 116 -4.72 10.42 -16.57
CA ASP A 116 -4.38 11.55 -17.41
C ASP A 116 -3.75 12.65 -16.54
N GLY A 117 -2.56 13.10 -16.91
CA GLY A 117 -1.80 14.06 -16.12
C GLY A 117 -0.93 13.47 -15.00
N VAL A 118 -0.95 12.15 -14.78
CA VAL A 118 0.01 11.50 -13.87
C VAL A 118 1.43 11.75 -14.37
N GLY A 119 2.27 12.32 -13.50
CA GLY A 119 3.66 12.61 -13.82
C GLY A 119 4.63 11.55 -13.32
N LEU A 120 4.22 10.71 -12.37
CA LEU A 120 5.06 9.71 -11.74
C LEU A 120 4.29 8.40 -11.48
N ILE A 121 4.85 7.29 -11.92
CA ILE A 121 4.37 5.94 -11.59
C ILE A 121 5.44 5.26 -10.75
N LEU A 122 5.05 4.73 -9.60
CA LEU A 122 5.90 3.97 -8.68
C LEU A 122 5.47 2.49 -8.70
N ILE A 123 6.39 1.61 -9.00
CA ILE A 123 6.18 0.15 -8.97
C ILE A 123 6.96 -0.43 -7.80
N SER A 124 6.24 -1.13 -6.91
CA SER A 124 6.86 -1.72 -5.72
C SER A 124 7.73 -2.91 -6.04
N HIS A 125 7.26 -3.87 -6.85
CA HIS A 125 8.00 -5.07 -7.22
C HIS A 125 7.46 -5.71 -8.50
N ARG A 126 8.06 -6.83 -8.94
CA ARG A 126 7.84 -7.41 -10.27
C ARG A 126 6.69 -8.43 -10.36
N HIS A 127 5.95 -8.71 -9.29
CA HIS A 127 4.78 -9.59 -9.38
C HIS A 127 3.71 -8.98 -10.30
N ALA A 128 2.96 -9.83 -11.00
CA ALA A 128 2.03 -9.42 -12.05
C ALA A 128 0.83 -8.60 -11.56
N ASP A 129 0.54 -8.62 -10.28
CA ASP A 129 -0.51 -7.83 -9.62
C ASP A 129 -0.04 -6.44 -9.18
N HIS A 130 1.25 -6.15 -9.30
CA HIS A 130 1.87 -4.84 -9.05
C HIS A 130 2.48 -4.27 -10.34
N LEU A 131 3.41 -4.97 -10.99
CA LEU A 131 3.92 -4.60 -12.30
C LEU A 131 3.02 -5.20 -13.40
N HIS A 132 1.84 -4.63 -13.58
CA HIS A 132 0.84 -5.14 -14.51
C HIS A 132 0.99 -4.51 -15.91
N LEU A 133 1.75 -5.16 -16.78
CA LEU A 133 2.05 -4.67 -18.13
C LEU A 133 0.80 -4.31 -18.95
N PRO A 134 -0.32 -5.08 -18.93
CA PRO A 134 -1.52 -4.70 -19.67
C PRO A 134 -2.15 -3.39 -19.17
N THR A 135 -2.06 -3.07 -17.88
CA THR A 135 -2.47 -1.75 -17.37
C THR A 135 -1.49 -0.68 -17.83
N LEU A 136 -0.19 -0.88 -17.59
CA LEU A 136 0.84 0.08 -17.98
C LEU A 136 0.77 0.45 -19.47
N LYS A 137 0.39 -0.46 -20.34
CA LYS A 137 0.17 -0.20 -21.77
C LYS A 137 -0.95 0.79 -22.07
N LYS A 138 -1.85 1.04 -21.17
CA LYS A 138 -3.00 1.95 -21.31
C LYS A 138 -2.77 3.31 -20.68
N LEU A 139 -1.69 3.48 -19.90
CA LEU A 139 -1.42 4.71 -19.17
C LEU A 139 -0.64 5.72 -20.03
N PRO A 140 -0.70 7.04 -19.71
CA PRO A 140 0.05 8.08 -20.39
C PRO A 140 1.55 7.80 -20.41
N ARG A 141 2.21 8.15 -21.52
CA ARG A 141 3.65 7.92 -21.73
C ARG A 141 4.52 9.10 -21.29
N ALA A 142 3.95 10.29 -21.19
CA ALA A 142 4.67 11.52 -20.84
C ALA A 142 5.00 11.62 -19.34
N CYS A 143 5.19 10.49 -18.65
CA CYS A 143 5.51 10.44 -17.23
C CYS A 143 6.82 9.69 -16.97
N THR A 144 7.34 9.84 -15.76
CA THR A 144 8.43 9.02 -15.22
C THR A 144 7.85 7.75 -14.60
N ILE A 145 8.43 6.60 -14.92
CA ILE A 145 8.15 5.35 -14.19
C ILE A 145 9.36 4.95 -13.36
N VAL A 146 9.14 4.70 -12.07
CA VAL A 146 10.14 4.18 -11.15
C VAL A 146 9.87 2.71 -10.91
N VAL A 147 10.91 1.90 -11.02
CA VAL A 147 10.85 0.46 -10.81
C VAL A 147 12.00 0.02 -9.90
N PRO A 148 11.91 -1.13 -9.22
CA PRO A 148 13.04 -1.71 -8.50
C PRO A 148 14.23 -2.00 -9.44
N ALA A 149 15.44 -1.94 -8.89
CA ALA A 149 16.66 -2.28 -9.61
C ALA A 149 16.55 -3.66 -10.28
N GLY A 150 16.94 -3.73 -11.56
CA GLY A 150 16.83 -4.91 -12.43
C GLY A 150 15.47 -5.07 -13.13
N ALA A 151 14.50 -4.16 -12.95
CA ALA A 151 13.19 -4.23 -13.57
C ALA A 151 13.01 -3.33 -14.81
N ALA A 152 13.96 -2.42 -15.12
CA ALA A 152 13.84 -1.47 -16.21
C ALA A 152 13.62 -2.16 -17.57
N ALA A 153 14.32 -3.25 -17.84
CA ALA A 153 14.17 -4.00 -19.09
C ALA A 153 12.73 -4.49 -19.32
N THR A 154 11.97 -4.77 -18.27
CA THR A 154 10.57 -5.23 -18.34
C THR A 154 9.64 -4.13 -18.85
N VAL A 155 9.94 -2.86 -18.58
CA VAL A 155 9.08 -1.71 -18.93
C VAL A 155 9.65 -0.84 -20.05
N SER A 156 10.89 -1.05 -20.47
CA SER A 156 11.59 -0.23 -21.47
C SER A 156 10.85 -0.15 -22.81
N SER A 157 10.26 -1.26 -23.25
CA SER A 157 9.50 -1.32 -24.51
C SER A 157 8.14 -0.61 -24.46
N LEU A 158 7.71 -0.14 -23.28
CA LEU A 158 6.43 0.54 -23.13
C LEU A 158 6.47 2.01 -23.57
N GLY A 159 7.64 2.61 -23.74
CA GLY A 159 7.81 3.97 -24.28
C GLY A 159 7.49 5.09 -23.29
N PHE A 160 7.67 4.89 -21.97
CA PHE A 160 7.61 5.96 -20.99
C PHE A 160 8.72 6.99 -21.20
N ALA A 161 8.41 8.26 -20.97
CA ALA A 161 9.36 9.36 -21.19
C ALA A 161 10.67 9.19 -20.39
N ARG A 162 10.58 8.60 -19.20
CA ARG A 162 11.73 8.29 -18.35
C ARG A 162 11.47 7.02 -17.55
N VAL A 163 12.43 6.09 -17.59
CA VAL A 163 12.46 4.90 -16.72
C VAL A 163 13.59 5.08 -15.73
N VAL A 164 13.31 4.94 -14.44
CA VAL A 164 14.28 5.09 -13.34
C VAL A 164 14.26 3.82 -12.50
N GLU A 165 15.42 3.25 -12.27
CA GLU A 165 15.58 2.18 -11.29
C GLU A 165 16.04 2.75 -9.96
N LEU A 166 15.38 2.33 -8.89
CA LEU A 166 15.81 2.65 -7.54
C LEU A 166 16.15 1.37 -6.76
N GLN A 167 16.95 1.54 -5.73
CA GLN A 167 17.26 0.55 -4.71
C GLN A 167 17.02 1.16 -3.32
N PRO A 168 16.86 0.36 -2.27
CA PRO A 168 16.64 0.88 -0.93
C PRO A 168 17.69 1.92 -0.53
N GLY A 169 17.23 3.06 -0.03
CA GLY A 169 18.05 4.22 0.34
C GLY A 169 18.29 5.24 -0.78
N ALA A 170 17.97 4.92 -2.03
CA ALA A 170 18.01 5.88 -3.12
C ALA A 170 16.75 6.77 -3.14
N ASP A 171 16.88 7.97 -3.69
CA ASP A 171 15.78 8.91 -3.82
C ASP A 171 15.71 9.54 -5.22
N LEU A 172 14.56 10.14 -5.50
CA LEU A 172 14.27 10.88 -6.72
C LEU A 172 13.45 12.12 -6.34
N GLU A 173 13.81 13.26 -6.91
CA GLU A 173 12.98 14.45 -6.85
C GLU A 173 12.38 14.75 -8.23
N LEU A 174 11.07 15.04 -8.26
CA LEU A 174 10.35 15.42 -9.46
C LEU A 174 9.30 16.48 -9.14
N ARG A 175 9.40 17.65 -9.77
CA ARG A 175 8.44 18.77 -9.61
C ARG A 175 8.17 19.16 -8.16
N GLY A 176 9.20 19.09 -7.29
CA GLY A 176 9.08 19.43 -5.86
C GLY A 176 8.47 18.30 -5.00
N VAL A 177 8.32 17.10 -5.55
CA VAL A 177 7.95 15.90 -4.79
C VAL A 177 9.18 15.01 -4.69
N GLN A 178 9.60 14.71 -3.47
CA GLN A 178 10.68 13.76 -3.18
C GLN A 178 10.09 12.36 -2.96
N VAL A 179 10.72 11.37 -3.57
CA VAL A 179 10.40 9.94 -3.39
C VAL A 179 11.65 9.24 -2.88
N VAL A 180 11.57 8.64 -1.70
CA VAL A 180 12.65 7.83 -1.12
C VAL A 180 12.26 6.36 -1.18
N ALA A 181 13.09 5.55 -1.81
CA ALA A 181 12.89 4.11 -1.86
C ALA A 181 13.37 3.46 -0.55
N CYS A 182 12.51 2.61 0.03
CA CYS A 182 12.79 1.88 1.27
C CYS A 182 12.71 0.37 1.01
N ALA A 183 13.37 -0.41 1.87
CA ALA A 183 13.34 -1.87 1.79
C ALA A 183 11.96 -2.43 2.19
N THR A 184 11.67 -3.63 1.69
CA THR A 184 10.54 -4.47 2.11
C THR A 184 11.02 -5.86 2.49
N SER A 185 10.18 -6.64 3.18
CA SER A 185 10.40 -8.05 3.50
C SER A 185 9.39 -8.91 2.74
N HIS A 186 9.69 -9.21 1.46
CA HIS A 186 8.73 -9.95 0.61
C HIS A 186 9.32 -11.25 0.04
N GLY A 187 10.54 -11.61 0.39
CA GLY A 187 11.25 -12.81 -0.02
C GLY A 187 12.57 -12.50 -0.75
N ASP A 188 13.33 -13.57 -1.04
CA ASP A 188 14.69 -13.45 -1.58
C ASP A 188 14.74 -13.58 -3.10
N GLY A 189 13.62 -13.93 -3.74
CA GLY A 189 13.53 -14.09 -5.19
C GLY A 189 13.63 -12.75 -5.94
N GLU A 190 14.17 -12.79 -7.15
CA GLU A 190 14.36 -11.57 -7.99
C GLU A 190 13.04 -10.84 -8.27
N LEU A 191 11.93 -11.58 -8.44
CA LEU A 191 10.60 -11.01 -8.64
C LEU A 191 10.03 -10.37 -7.37
N ALA A 192 10.43 -10.87 -6.20
CA ALA A 192 9.96 -10.42 -4.90
C ALA A 192 10.81 -9.29 -4.30
N ARG A 193 11.99 -9.00 -4.88
CA ARG A 193 12.79 -7.83 -4.48
C ARG A 193 11.96 -6.58 -4.67
N GLY A 194 11.49 -6.01 -3.56
CA GLY A 194 10.53 -4.94 -3.56
C GLY A 194 11.03 -3.67 -2.92
N LEU A 195 10.30 -2.61 -3.21
CA LEU A 195 10.46 -1.29 -2.62
C LEU A 195 9.13 -0.85 -2.01
N SER A 196 9.23 -0.17 -0.91
CA SER A 196 8.24 0.77 -0.44
C SER A 196 8.75 2.19 -0.68
N TYR A 197 7.86 3.16 -0.61
CA TYR A 197 8.23 4.54 -0.92
C TYR A 197 7.71 5.50 0.13
N VAL A 198 8.58 6.40 0.58
CA VAL A 198 8.18 7.64 1.24
C VAL A 198 8.02 8.70 0.17
N VAL A 199 6.83 9.30 0.07
CA VAL A 199 6.52 10.36 -0.89
C VAL A 199 6.23 11.64 -0.14
N ARG A 200 7.05 12.66 -0.35
CA ARG A 200 6.96 13.95 0.32
C ARG A 200 6.75 15.04 -0.71
N GLY A 201 5.55 15.62 -0.73
CA GLY A 201 5.20 16.80 -1.52
C GLY A 201 5.03 18.03 -0.64
N ASP A 202 4.17 18.93 -1.09
CA ASP A 202 3.75 20.15 -0.37
C ASP A 202 2.56 19.90 0.58
N GLY A 203 2.15 18.67 0.79
CA GLY A 203 1.12 18.21 1.72
C GLY A 203 1.63 17.08 2.61
N PRO A 204 0.73 16.32 3.26
CA PRO A 204 1.08 15.19 4.10
C PRO A 204 2.03 14.19 3.42
N THR A 205 3.02 13.72 4.17
CA THR A 205 3.98 12.71 3.70
C THR A 205 3.31 11.34 3.70
N LEU A 206 3.37 10.64 2.56
CA LEU A 206 2.83 9.30 2.40
C LEU A 206 3.92 8.24 2.54
N TYR A 207 3.59 7.13 3.16
CA TYR A 207 4.34 5.88 3.04
C TYR A 207 3.49 4.88 2.24
N LEU A 208 3.98 4.50 1.07
CA LEU A 208 3.35 3.55 0.17
C LEU A 208 4.07 2.22 0.30
N CYS A 209 3.49 1.27 1.01
CA CYS A 209 4.04 -0.06 1.18
C CYS A 209 3.55 -0.96 0.05
N GLY A 210 4.47 -1.55 -0.70
CA GLY A 210 4.16 -2.71 -1.52
C GLY A 210 3.95 -3.95 -0.65
N ASP A 211 4.07 -5.12 -1.23
CA ASP A 211 4.01 -6.35 -0.44
C ASP A 211 5.20 -6.45 0.50
N SER A 212 4.90 -6.76 1.74
CA SER A 212 5.90 -6.94 2.80
C SER A 212 5.32 -7.76 3.95
N GLY A 213 6.11 -8.63 4.54
CA GLY A 213 5.92 -9.06 5.91
C GLY A 213 6.32 -7.96 6.88
N TYR A 214 5.94 -8.11 8.16
CA TYR A 214 6.40 -7.22 9.21
C TYR A 214 7.89 -7.45 9.51
N PHE A 215 8.68 -6.35 9.60
CA PHE A 215 10.10 -6.38 9.93
C PHE A 215 10.56 -5.05 10.56
N SER A 216 11.75 -5.04 11.15
CA SER A 216 12.29 -3.89 11.89
C SER A 216 12.53 -2.63 11.04
N GLY A 217 12.58 -2.77 9.72
CA GLY A 217 12.76 -1.63 8.80
C GLY A 217 11.64 -0.58 8.89
N PHE A 218 10.43 -0.95 9.33
CA PHE A 218 9.36 0.03 9.56
C PHE A 218 9.74 1.04 10.64
N ALA A 219 10.38 0.60 11.71
CA ALA A 219 10.85 1.50 12.76
C ALA A 219 11.98 2.43 12.26
N ASP A 220 12.84 1.96 11.34
CA ASP A 220 13.88 2.79 10.72
C ASP A 220 13.27 3.87 9.83
N VAL A 221 12.27 3.53 9.03
CA VAL A 221 11.51 4.50 8.22
C VAL A 221 10.80 5.51 9.13
N GLY A 222 10.14 5.04 10.20
CA GLY A 222 9.47 5.91 11.16
C GLY A 222 10.40 6.92 11.82
N ARG A 223 11.62 6.49 12.20
CA ARG A 223 12.63 7.41 12.78
C ARG A 223 13.16 8.44 11.79
N ARG A 224 13.35 8.05 10.53
CA ARG A 224 13.98 8.92 9.52
C ARG A 224 13.00 9.83 8.82
N HIS A 225 11.77 9.38 8.62
CA HIS A 225 10.85 10.04 7.71
C HIS A 225 9.52 10.45 8.36
N ALA A 226 9.09 9.76 9.45
CA ALA A 226 7.86 10.02 10.19
C ALA A 226 6.68 10.35 9.25
N PRO A 227 6.23 9.42 8.39
CA PRO A 227 5.17 9.69 7.43
C PRO A 227 3.86 10.03 8.15
N ASP A 228 3.06 10.90 7.56
CA ASP A 228 1.75 11.25 8.12
C ASP A 228 0.74 10.14 7.89
N ILE A 229 0.78 9.53 6.70
CA ILE A 229 -0.17 8.52 6.27
C ILE A 229 0.60 7.27 5.81
N ALA A 230 0.30 6.13 6.43
CA ALA A 230 0.86 4.85 6.05
C ALA A 230 -0.17 4.01 5.28
N MET A 231 0.12 3.68 4.03
CA MET A 231 -0.65 2.74 3.23
C MET A 231 -0.01 1.36 3.34
N LEU A 232 -0.69 0.44 4.06
CA LEU A 232 -0.13 -0.85 4.43
C LEU A 232 -0.97 -2.00 3.90
N PRO A 233 -0.35 -3.05 3.33
CA PRO A 233 -1.05 -4.25 2.91
C PRO A 233 -1.58 -5.00 4.12
N ILE A 234 -2.80 -5.55 4.00
CA ILE A 234 -3.46 -6.31 5.06
C ILE A 234 -4.00 -7.66 4.57
N GLY A 235 -3.73 -8.05 3.34
CA GLY A 235 -4.22 -9.29 2.72
C GLY A 235 -3.09 -10.17 2.19
N GLY A 236 -3.42 -11.43 1.86
CA GLY A 236 -2.43 -12.39 1.37
C GLY A 236 -1.69 -13.15 2.47
N PHE A 237 -2.14 -13.09 3.73
CA PHE A 237 -1.39 -13.56 4.90
C PHE A 237 -1.62 -15.04 5.26
N LEU A 238 -2.58 -15.73 4.67
CA LEU A 238 -2.83 -17.15 4.93
C LEU A 238 -2.29 -18.04 3.79
N PRO A 239 -1.65 -19.17 4.10
CA PRO A 239 -1.35 -19.74 5.45
C PRO A 239 -0.40 -18.87 6.26
N GLY A 240 -0.27 -19.12 7.55
CA GLY A 240 0.57 -18.33 8.45
C GLY A 240 2.03 -18.20 8.01
N SER A 241 2.55 -19.14 7.20
CA SER A 241 3.86 -19.07 6.56
C SER A 241 4.00 -17.90 5.55
N PHE A 242 2.88 -17.35 5.05
CA PHE A 242 2.90 -16.19 4.15
C PHE A 242 3.16 -14.88 4.88
N ARG A 243 2.97 -14.82 6.21
CA ARG A 243 3.17 -13.60 7.00
C ARG A 243 4.58 -13.02 6.96
N SER A 244 5.57 -13.84 6.65
CA SER A 244 6.93 -13.33 6.40
C SER A 244 7.05 -12.47 5.14
N ARG A 245 6.04 -12.51 4.26
CA ARG A 245 6.00 -11.81 2.97
C ARG A 245 4.77 -10.93 2.78
N HIS A 246 3.69 -11.19 3.53
CA HIS A 246 2.42 -10.46 3.47
C HIS A 246 1.91 -10.23 4.88
N MET A 247 1.79 -8.99 5.29
CA MET A 247 1.30 -8.64 6.60
C MET A 247 -0.15 -9.08 6.82
N SER A 248 -0.43 -9.64 8.00
CA SER A 248 -1.79 -9.72 8.51
C SER A 248 -2.25 -8.34 9.01
N PRO A 249 -3.55 -8.13 9.27
CA PRO A 249 -4.06 -6.91 9.90
C PRO A 249 -3.35 -6.55 11.21
N LEU A 250 -2.97 -7.55 12.01
CA LEU A 250 -2.21 -7.33 13.24
C LEU A 250 -0.78 -6.85 12.96
N ASP A 251 -0.11 -7.47 11.98
CA ASP A 251 1.24 -7.06 11.56
C ASP A 251 1.24 -5.63 11.02
N ALA A 252 0.19 -5.26 10.28
CA ALA A 252 0.02 -3.91 9.74
C ALA A 252 -0.16 -2.86 10.84
N LEU A 253 -0.87 -3.19 11.94
CA LEU A 253 -0.96 -2.30 13.09
C LEU A 253 0.41 -2.10 13.77
N TYR A 254 1.22 -3.14 13.89
CA TYR A 254 2.59 -3.00 14.41
C TYR A 254 3.48 -2.15 13.48
N ALA A 255 3.38 -2.37 12.16
CA ALA A 255 4.10 -1.55 11.19
C ALA A 255 3.65 -0.08 11.26
N PHE A 256 2.35 0.18 11.42
CA PHE A 256 1.79 1.52 11.60
C PHE A 256 2.37 2.24 12.83
N GLU A 257 2.44 1.54 13.97
CA GLU A 257 3.04 2.07 15.19
C GLU A 257 4.53 2.37 15.02
N ASP A 258 5.28 1.43 14.41
CA ASP A 258 6.71 1.58 14.15
C ASP A 258 7.02 2.72 13.16
N LEU A 259 6.18 2.93 12.16
CA LEU A 259 6.25 4.05 11.23
C LEU A 259 5.95 5.40 11.91
N ARG A 260 5.34 5.40 13.10
CA ARG A 260 4.88 6.60 13.82
C ARG A 260 3.92 7.44 12.99
N ALA A 261 3.19 6.80 12.07
CA ALA A 261 2.25 7.48 11.22
C ALA A 261 1.02 7.95 12.01
N ARG A 262 0.35 9.00 11.53
CA ARG A 262 -0.89 9.51 12.16
C ARG A 262 -2.12 8.75 11.69
N LEU A 263 -2.08 8.23 10.45
CA LEU A 263 -3.20 7.54 9.82
C LEU A 263 -2.72 6.31 9.07
N LEU A 264 -3.47 5.21 9.22
CA LEU A 264 -3.33 3.98 8.44
C LEU A 264 -4.43 3.90 7.40
N VAL A 265 -4.05 3.74 6.13
CA VAL A 265 -4.97 3.39 5.04
C VAL A 265 -4.64 1.97 4.59
N PRO A 266 -5.52 0.99 4.81
CA PRO A 266 -5.26 -0.38 4.39
C PRO A 266 -5.36 -0.54 2.87
N ILE A 267 -4.41 -1.28 2.30
CA ILE A 267 -4.36 -1.67 0.88
C ILE A 267 -4.19 -3.19 0.75
N HIS A 268 -4.09 -3.69 -0.48
CA HIS A 268 -3.86 -5.11 -0.81
C HIS A 268 -4.94 -6.03 -0.22
N HIS A 269 -6.21 -5.63 -0.33
CA HIS A 269 -7.35 -6.39 0.15
C HIS A 269 -8.56 -6.26 -0.78
N GLY A 270 -9.54 -7.14 -0.61
CA GLY A 270 -10.88 -7.01 -1.16
C GLY A 270 -11.03 -7.19 -2.69
N ALA A 271 -9.93 -7.13 -3.45
CA ALA A 271 -9.97 -7.14 -4.91
C ALA A 271 -9.83 -8.55 -5.51
N PHE A 272 -8.85 -9.32 -5.08
CA PHE A 272 -8.55 -10.65 -5.60
C PHE A 272 -8.47 -11.69 -4.47
N PRO A 273 -9.04 -12.89 -4.64
CA PRO A 273 -8.88 -13.99 -3.69
C PRO A 273 -7.52 -14.70 -3.92
N LEU A 274 -6.42 -14.07 -3.49
CA LEU A 274 -5.06 -14.57 -3.69
C LEU A 274 -4.59 -15.52 -2.60
N SER A 275 -5.32 -15.61 -1.50
CA SER A 275 -4.96 -16.37 -0.31
C SER A 275 -6.21 -17.02 0.32
N TYR A 276 -6.05 -17.70 1.44
CA TYR A 276 -7.12 -18.50 2.07
C TYR A 276 -8.05 -17.70 2.98
N GLU A 277 -7.75 -16.43 3.25
CA GLU A 277 -8.69 -15.54 3.94
C GLU A 277 -9.84 -15.13 3.02
N ARG A 278 -11.00 -14.85 3.60
CA ARG A 278 -12.13 -14.28 2.86
C ARG A 278 -11.80 -12.83 2.46
N LEU A 279 -12.34 -12.38 1.34
CA LEU A 279 -12.09 -11.03 0.83
C LEU A 279 -12.45 -9.90 1.80
N ASP A 280 -13.45 -10.11 2.66
CA ASP A 280 -13.92 -9.16 3.66
C ASP A 280 -13.18 -9.30 5.01
N GLU A 281 -12.51 -10.42 5.23
CA GLU A 281 -11.89 -10.77 6.51
C GLU A 281 -10.78 -9.80 6.93
N PRO A 282 -9.84 -9.38 6.05
CA PRO A 282 -8.76 -8.50 6.44
C PRO A 282 -9.26 -7.15 7.00
N VAL A 283 -10.21 -6.51 6.33
CA VAL A 283 -10.76 -5.23 6.75
C VAL A 283 -11.55 -5.36 8.05
N ARG A 284 -12.39 -6.40 8.16
CA ARG A 284 -13.15 -6.65 9.38
C ARG A 284 -12.24 -6.88 10.58
N TRP A 285 -11.22 -7.71 10.42
CA TRP A 285 -10.26 -8.00 11.47
C TRP A 285 -9.43 -6.77 11.86
N LEU A 286 -8.94 -5.98 10.87
CA LEU A 286 -8.26 -4.72 11.15
C LEU A 286 -9.15 -3.76 11.97
N THR A 287 -10.42 -3.61 11.58
CA THR A 287 -11.37 -2.72 12.27
C THR A 287 -11.61 -3.16 13.71
N GLU A 288 -11.77 -4.46 13.93
CA GLU A 288 -11.94 -5.04 15.25
C GLU A 288 -10.70 -4.81 16.14
N LEU A 289 -9.51 -5.14 15.64
CA LEU A 289 -8.24 -4.92 16.35
C LEU A 289 -8.01 -3.43 16.66
N ALA A 290 -8.27 -2.55 15.69
CA ALA A 290 -8.12 -1.11 15.88
C ALA A 290 -9.06 -0.57 16.96
N SER A 291 -10.31 -1.08 17.02
CA SER A 291 -11.27 -0.73 18.07
C SER A 291 -10.82 -1.25 19.45
N GLN A 292 -10.37 -2.50 19.54
CA GLN A 292 -9.85 -3.09 20.79
C GLN A 292 -8.63 -2.35 21.34
N ARG A 293 -7.81 -1.78 20.46
CA ARG A 293 -6.59 -1.02 20.80
C ARG A 293 -6.83 0.49 20.97
N GLY A 294 -8.05 0.98 20.79
CA GLY A 294 -8.38 2.40 20.90
C GLY A 294 -7.78 3.28 19.79
N VAL A 295 -7.41 2.70 18.65
CA VAL A 295 -6.82 3.41 17.50
C VAL A 295 -7.73 3.43 16.27
N ARG A 296 -9.03 3.17 16.44
CA ARG A 296 -9.99 3.08 15.34
C ARG A 296 -10.05 4.37 14.51
N ASP A 297 -9.94 5.53 15.14
CA ASP A 297 -9.98 6.84 14.48
C ASP A 297 -8.71 7.15 13.69
N HIS A 298 -7.66 6.36 13.88
CA HIS A 298 -6.42 6.40 13.10
C HIS A 298 -6.41 5.42 11.93
N VAL A 299 -7.54 4.79 11.59
CA VAL A 299 -7.66 3.84 10.47
C VAL A 299 -8.73 4.31 9.51
N ALA A 300 -8.33 4.70 8.29
CA ALA A 300 -9.23 5.10 7.22
C ALA A 300 -9.35 3.97 6.18
N VAL A 301 -10.45 3.23 6.22
CA VAL A 301 -10.76 2.19 5.24
C VAL A 301 -11.48 2.83 4.05
N LEU A 302 -10.81 2.87 2.89
CA LEU A 302 -11.40 3.37 1.66
C LEU A 302 -11.98 2.24 0.82
N ALA A 303 -13.15 2.47 0.22
CA ALA A 303 -13.68 1.59 -0.81
C ALA A 303 -12.91 1.80 -2.14
N ALA A 304 -12.92 0.79 -3.01
CA ALA A 304 -12.34 0.96 -4.35
C ALA A 304 -13.04 2.09 -5.11
N GLY A 305 -12.27 3.08 -5.56
CA GLY A 305 -12.74 4.30 -6.23
C GLY A 305 -13.09 5.45 -5.31
N GLN A 306 -13.05 5.24 -4.00
CA GLN A 306 -13.23 6.31 -3.03
C GLN A 306 -11.98 7.20 -2.96
N THR A 307 -12.22 8.51 -2.94
CA THR A 307 -11.17 9.54 -2.77
C THR A 307 -11.32 10.24 -1.43
N GLN A 308 -10.20 10.40 -0.74
CA GLN A 308 -10.14 11.18 0.51
C GLN A 308 -9.06 12.25 0.40
N ARG A 309 -9.38 13.45 0.90
CA ARG A 309 -8.43 14.57 1.03
C ARG A 309 -7.85 14.57 2.43
N PHE A 310 -6.56 14.86 2.51
CA PHE A 310 -5.80 14.99 3.75
C PHE A 310 -5.05 16.33 3.77
N THR A 311 -4.92 16.88 4.99
CA THR A 311 -4.24 18.16 5.29
C THR A 311 -3.24 17.98 6.42
#